data_7e91749ecccc2948cea0dc5bb2d28e79
#
_entry.id   7e91749ecccc2948cea0dc5bb2d28e79
#
_cell.length_a   1.000
_cell.length_b   1.000
_cell.length_c   1.000
_cell.angle_alpha   90.00
_cell.angle_beta   90.00
_cell.angle_gamma   90.00
#
_symmetry.space_group_name_H-M   'P 1'
#
loop_
_entity.id
_entity.type
_entity.pdbx_description
1 polymer ?
#
loop_
_entity_poly.entity_id
_entity_poly.type
_entity_poly.pdbx_seq_one_letter_code
_entity_poly.pdbx_strand_id
1 'polypeptide(L)'
;MKLKRLLSLIIAVILPFSAFSGCSGKNDITESDHLTAYFFDVGQADCSLLVFPDSTVMLIDAGNRSDGIYIADELSSLGIKNIDYLVCTHPHEDHIGGTEDILSKFKIENILVPLIDDEYIPDTTIVKNFYENAEKSGAKLIELTAGTAVIEKDDYRVTALAPASDAIYSDLNDYSLVLLVTCYTNTLMFTGDAEMPSELDMQRLNLNLDADILKVGHHGSENSSTEEFLKAVSPKVSVISSGAGNKYGHPTADALNRLDAIGTKVYRTDTAGTVIAKCYDGGFNIETTTDICLDGEHRK
;
A
#
# COMPACT_ATOMS: atom_id res chain seq x y z
N MET A 1 -22.18 3.08 21.82
CA MET A 1 -22.65 1.71 22.07
C MET A 1 -21.37 0.86 22.19
N LYS A 2 -21.09 0.35 23.38
CA LYS A 2 -19.81 -0.36 23.64
C LYS A 2 -19.82 -1.70 22.91
N LEU A 3 -18.98 -1.87 21.89
CA LEU A 3 -18.74 -3.13 21.23
C LEU A 3 -17.92 -4.02 22.18
N LYS A 4 -18.50 -5.12 22.66
CA LYS A 4 -17.81 -6.05 23.56
C LYS A 4 -16.84 -6.90 22.73
N ARG A 5 -15.55 -6.77 22.99
CA ARG A 5 -14.53 -7.73 22.53
C ARG A 5 -14.92 -9.13 23.04
N LEU A 6 -15.24 -10.04 22.13
CA LEU A 6 -15.31 -11.47 22.42
C LEU A 6 -13.89 -12.03 22.24
N LEU A 7 -13.29 -12.43 23.36
CA LEU A 7 -12.04 -13.19 23.37
C LEU A 7 -12.33 -14.56 22.72
N SER A 8 -11.95 -14.75 21.46
CA SER A 8 -12.06 -16.03 20.77
C SER A 8 -10.82 -16.87 21.06
N LEU A 9 -11.02 -17.86 21.90
CA LEU A 9 -10.09 -18.97 22.13
C LEU A 9 -9.94 -19.74 20.80
N ILE A 10 -8.74 -19.82 20.24
CA ILE A 10 -8.47 -20.59 19.04
C ILE A 10 -8.51 -22.08 19.39
N ILE A 11 -9.62 -22.74 19.06
CA ILE A 11 -9.68 -24.20 18.98
C ILE A 11 -9.55 -24.55 17.49
N ALA A 12 -8.42 -25.13 17.12
CA ALA A 12 -8.22 -25.68 15.77
C ALA A 12 -9.15 -26.89 15.58
N VAL A 13 -10.25 -26.70 14.89
CA VAL A 13 -11.10 -27.78 14.41
C VAL A 13 -10.81 -27.96 12.92
N ILE A 14 -10.14 -29.06 12.60
CA ILE A 14 -9.96 -29.54 11.23
C ILE A 14 -11.33 -30.06 10.77
N LEU A 15 -12.00 -29.31 9.91
CA LEU A 15 -13.19 -29.76 9.17
C LEU A 15 -12.82 -30.04 7.70
N PRO A 16 -13.40 -31.09 7.10
CA PRO A 16 -13.07 -31.49 5.75
C PRO A 16 -13.56 -30.48 4.71
N PHE A 17 -12.69 -30.16 3.78
CA PHE A 17 -12.89 -29.27 2.63
C PHE A 17 -14.00 -29.84 1.73
N SER A 18 -15.21 -29.32 1.84
CA SER A 18 -16.22 -29.49 0.81
C SER A 18 -16.02 -28.39 -0.23
N ALA A 19 -15.58 -28.79 -1.43
CA ALA A 19 -15.42 -27.93 -2.57
C ALA A 19 -16.74 -27.28 -2.96
N PHE A 20 -16.93 -26.02 -2.58
CA PHE A 20 -17.90 -25.15 -3.25
C PHE A 20 -17.22 -24.60 -4.52
N SER A 21 -17.56 -25.19 -5.67
CA SER A 21 -17.29 -24.61 -6.99
C SER A 21 -18.13 -23.34 -7.16
N GLY A 22 -17.70 -22.25 -6.56
CA GLY A 22 -18.08 -20.91 -7.01
C GLY A 22 -17.21 -20.58 -8.22
N CYS A 23 -17.78 -20.18 -9.35
CA CYS A 23 -17.05 -19.59 -10.45
C CYS A 23 -16.36 -18.28 -9.99
N SER A 24 -15.24 -18.37 -9.33
CA SER A 24 -14.31 -17.25 -9.22
C SER A 24 -13.60 -17.16 -10.56
N GLY A 25 -13.93 -16.16 -11.37
CA GLY A 25 -13.18 -15.87 -12.58
C GLY A 25 -11.73 -15.62 -12.15
N LYS A 26 -10.77 -16.40 -12.69
CA LYS A 26 -9.35 -16.10 -12.51
C LYS A 26 -9.07 -14.72 -13.11
N ASN A 27 -8.08 -14.02 -12.55
CA ASN A 27 -7.53 -12.82 -13.17
C ASN A 27 -7.10 -13.16 -14.60
N ASP A 28 -7.24 -12.23 -15.53
CA ASP A 28 -6.75 -12.38 -16.90
C ASP A 28 -5.22 -12.15 -16.97
N ILE A 29 -4.57 -11.91 -15.83
CA ILE A 29 -3.13 -11.81 -15.70
C ILE A 29 -2.52 -13.21 -15.73
N THR A 30 -1.46 -13.35 -16.52
CA THR A 30 -0.65 -14.58 -16.55
C THR A 30 0.50 -14.50 -15.56
N GLU A 31 0.96 -15.65 -15.07
CA GLU A 31 2.23 -15.72 -14.34
C GLU A 31 3.34 -15.04 -15.13
N SER A 32 4.20 -14.32 -14.44
CA SER A 32 5.31 -13.57 -15.02
C SER A 32 6.62 -13.91 -14.33
N ASP A 33 7.73 -13.48 -14.90
CA ASP A 33 9.07 -13.63 -14.31
C ASP A 33 9.47 -12.43 -13.43
N HIS A 34 8.52 -11.55 -13.11
CA HIS A 34 8.77 -10.33 -12.35
C HIS A 34 7.56 -9.89 -11.52
N LEU A 35 7.84 -9.12 -10.46
CA LEU A 35 6.84 -8.32 -9.77
C LEU A 35 6.62 -7.02 -10.56
N THR A 36 5.36 -6.65 -10.78
CA THR A 36 5.03 -5.30 -11.27
C THR A 36 4.35 -4.49 -10.16
N ALA A 37 4.92 -3.32 -9.84
CA ALA A 37 4.35 -2.37 -8.90
C ALA A 37 3.94 -1.10 -9.67
N TYR A 38 2.65 -0.73 -9.56
CA TYR A 38 2.10 0.51 -10.09
C TYR A 38 1.88 1.48 -8.93
N PHE A 39 2.37 2.71 -9.07
CA PHE A 39 2.07 3.83 -8.22
C PHE A 39 1.17 4.76 -9.03
N PHE A 40 -0.14 4.65 -8.83
CA PHE A 40 -1.11 5.36 -9.66
C PHE A 40 -1.09 6.87 -9.43
N ASP A 41 -1.26 7.63 -10.51
CA ASP A 41 -1.58 9.05 -10.43
C ASP A 41 -3.08 9.19 -10.10
N VAL A 42 -3.38 9.34 -8.84
CA VAL A 42 -4.71 9.59 -8.28
C VAL A 42 -4.81 11.00 -7.66
N GLY A 43 -3.92 11.91 -8.10
CA GLY A 43 -3.85 13.25 -7.51
C GLY A 43 -3.26 13.25 -6.10
N GLN A 44 -3.85 14.04 -5.19
CA GLN A 44 -3.38 14.13 -3.79
C GLN A 44 -4.01 13.00 -2.97
N ALA A 45 -3.47 11.79 -3.13
CA ALA A 45 -3.92 10.56 -2.49
C ALA A 45 -2.93 9.41 -2.78
N ASP A 46 -3.10 8.28 -2.13
CA ASP A 46 -2.30 7.07 -2.34
C ASP A 46 -3.11 5.93 -2.97
N CYS A 47 -2.53 5.32 -3.98
CA CYS A 47 -2.98 4.04 -4.51
C CYS A 47 -1.81 3.34 -5.18
N SER A 48 -1.48 2.13 -4.75
CA SER A 48 -0.45 1.31 -5.38
C SER A 48 -0.95 -0.12 -5.61
N LEU A 49 -0.63 -0.69 -6.76
CA LEU A 49 -0.98 -2.07 -7.11
C LEU A 49 0.29 -2.90 -7.27
N LEU A 50 0.32 -4.05 -6.63
CA LEU A 50 1.35 -5.06 -6.79
C LEU A 50 0.77 -6.30 -7.48
N VAL A 51 1.38 -6.70 -8.58
CA VAL A 51 1.10 -7.97 -9.27
C VAL A 51 2.34 -8.84 -9.12
N PHE A 52 2.24 -9.88 -8.30
CA PHE A 52 3.35 -10.79 -8.02
C PHE A 52 3.54 -11.80 -9.15
N PRO A 53 4.72 -12.47 -9.23
CA PRO A 53 5.02 -13.41 -10.29
C PRO A 53 3.99 -14.54 -10.46
N ASP A 54 3.40 -15.01 -9.38
CA ASP A 54 2.36 -16.06 -9.36
C ASP A 54 0.93 -15.53 -9.59
N SER A 55 0.80 -14.28 -10.04
CA SER A 55 -0.45 -13.56 -10.26
C SER A 55 -1.23 -13.22 -8.97
N THR A 56 -0.62 -13.33 -7.79
CA THR A 56 -1.18 -12.76 -6.56
C THR A 56 -1.27 -11.25 -6.70
N VAL A 57 -2.39 -10.66 -6.29
CA VAL A 57 -2.70 -9.23 -6.42
C VAL A 57 -2.83 -8.59 -5.05
N MET A 58 -2.07 -7.52 -4.83
CA MET A 58 -2.18 -6.69 -3.63
C MET A 58 -2.42 -5.23 -4.05
N LEU A 59 -3.52 -4.65 -3.57
CA LEU A 59 -3.82 -3.23 -3.69
C LEU A 59 -3.51 -2.55 -2.37
N ILE A 60 -2.69 -1.51 -2.38
CA ILE A 60 -2.32 -0.71 -1.21
C ILE A 60 -2.96 0.66 -1.37
N ASP A 61 -3.90 0.97 -0.50
CA ASP A 61 -4.76 2.14 -0.51
C ASP A 61 -5.64 2.26 -1.78
N ALA A 62 -6.62 3.15 -1.74
CA ALA A 62 -7.64 3.29 -2.78
C ALA A 62 -8.00 4.75 -3.09
N GLY A 63 -7.09 5.68 -2.78
CA GLY A 63 -7.29 7.10 -3.06
C GLY A 63 -8.44 7.75 -2.28
N ASN A 64 -8.81 8.95 -2.72
CA ASN A 64 -9.99 9.64 -2.22
C ASN A 64 -11.27 8.94 -2.68
N ARG A 65 -12.40 9.32 -2.09
CA ARG A 65 -13.72 8.81 -2.50
C ARG A 65 -14.02 9.06 -3.98
N SER A 66 -13.56 10.18 -4.53
CA SER A 66 -13.74 10.48 -5.96
C SER A 66 -12.92 9.60 -6.90
N ASP A 67 -11.90 8.93 -6.41
CA ASP A 67 -10.92 8.22 -7.23
C ASP A 67 -11.30 6.73 -7.39
N GLY A 68 -12.21 6.21 -6.55
CA GLY A 68 -12.57 4.80 -6.49
C GLY A 68 -13.01 4.22 -7.84
N ILE A 69 -13.87 4.92 -8.59
CA ILE A 69 -14.31 4.46 -9.93
C ILE A 69 -13.13 4.43 -10.91
N TYR A 70 -12.30 5.48 -10.94
CA TYR A 70 -11.12 5.54 -11.80
C TYR A 70 -10.15 4.39 -11.49
N ILE A 71 -9.81 4.17 -10.22
CA ILE A 71 -8.94 3.07 -9.79
C ILE A 71 -9.54 1.72 -10.21
N ALA A 72 -10.85 1.53 -9.98
CA ALA A 72 -11.53 0.30 -10.35
C ALA A 72 -11.53 0.04 -11.88
N ASP A 73 -11.57 1.09 -12.69
CA ASP A 73 -11.47 0.99 -14.16
C ASP A 73 -10.03 0.68 -14.60
N GLU A 74 -9.01 1.31 -13.99
CA GLU A 74 -7.61 0.98 -14.22
C GLU A 74 -7.30 -0.49 -13.88
N LEU A 75 -7.71 -0.96 -12.70
CA LEU A 75 -7.55 -2.37 -12.31
C LEU A 75 -8.20 -3.32 -13.32
N SER A 76 -9.42 -2.99 -13.78
CA SER A 76 -10.13 -3.80 -14.77
C SER A 76 -9.41 -3.80 -16.13
N SER A 77 -8.84 -2.66 -16.55
CA SER A 77 -8.08 -2.53 -17.80
C SER A 77 -6.80 -3.38 -17.79
N LEU A 78 -6.21 -3.56 -16.60
CA LEU A 78 -5.06 -4.46 -16.36
C LEU A 78 -5.47 -5.93 -16.26
N GLY A 79 -6.76 -6.28 -16.40
CA GLY A 79 -7.26 -7.65 -16.33
C GLY A 79 -7.44 -8.20 -14.91
N ILE A 80 -7.41 -7.33 -13.89
CA ILE A 80 -7.69 -7.70 -12.50
C ILE A 80 -9.18 -7.99 -12.35
N LYS A 81 -9.52 -9.11 -11.72
CA LYS A 81 -10.89 -9.53 -11.39
C LYS A 81 -11.08 -9.79 -9.90
N ASN A 82 -10.00 -10.17 -9.23
CA ASN A 82 -9.98 -10.45 -7.80
C ASN A 82 -8.74 -9.80 -7.20
N ILE A 83 -8.84 -9.39 -5.95
CA ILE A 83 -7.74 -8.84 -5.17
C ILE A 83 -7.51 -9.78 -3.99
N ASP A 84 -6.31 -10.35 -3.88
CA ASP A 84 -5.97 -11.27 -2.78
C ASP A 84 -5.78 -10.51 -1.47
N TYR A 85 -5.20 -9.31 -1.56
CA TYR A 85 -4.95 -8.43 -0.42
C TYR A 85 -5.31 -6.99 -0.75
N LEU A 86 -6.27 -6.41 -0.02
CA LEU A 86 -6.51 -4.97 0.04
C LEU A 86 -5.87 -4.45 1.31
N VAL A 87 -4.86 -3.61 1.19
CA VAL A 87 -4.17 -2.97 2.31
C VAL A 87 -4.74 -1.57 2.47
N CYS A 88 -5.20 -1.23 3.67
CA CYS A 88 -5.59 0.14 4.03
C CYS A 88 -4.57 0.61 5.06
N THR A 89 -3.65 1.45 4.65
CA THR A 89 -2.50 1.83 5.48
C THR A 89 -2.93 2.54 6.76
N HIS A 90 -3.85 3.47 6.66
CA HIS A 90 -4.46 4.15 7.81
C HIS A 90 -5.81 4.78 7.42
N PRO A 91 -6.66 5.19 8.40
CA PRO A 91 -8.05 5.54 8.14
C PRO A 91 -8.30 6.98 7.69
N HIS A 92 -7.40 7.61 6.93
CA HIS A 92 -7.68 8.90 6.26
C HIS A 92 -8.37 8.70 4.91
N GLU A 93 -9.11 9.73 4.48
CA GLU A 93 -9.96 9.66 3.30
C GLU A 93 -9.17 9.45 2.01
N ASP A 94 -8.02 10.06 1.87
CA ASP A 94 -7.14 9.96 0.71
C ASP A 94 -6.40 8.61 0.59
N HIS A 95 -6.68 7.67 1.53
CA HIS A 95 -6.19 6.28 1.52
C HIS A 95 -7.34 5.28 1.43
N ILE A 96 -8.42 5.46 2.20
CA ILE A 96 -9.53 4.50 2.22
C ILE A 96 -10.77 4.98 1.46
N GLY A 97 -10.75 6.20 0.90
CA GLY A 97 -11.93 6.84 0.31
C GLY A 97 -12.59 6.06 -0.81
N GLY A 98 -11.80 5.54 -1.73
CA GLY A 98 -12.27 4.77 -2.88
C GLY A 98 -12.60 3.30 -2.59
N THR A 99 -12.39 2.82 -1.35
CA THR A 99 -12.60 1.40 -1.02
C THR A 99 -14.03 0.91 -1.25
N GLU A 100 -15.04 1.79 -1.17
CA GLU A 100 -16.44 1.44 -1.45
C GLU A 100 -16.60 0.91 -2.88
N ASP A 101 -16.04 1.60 -3.88
CA ASP A 101 -16.09 1.18 -5.29
C ASP A 101 -15.27 -0.10 -5.52
N ILE A 102 -14.11 -0.21 -4.91
CA ILE A 102 -13.25 -1.39 -5.01
C ILE A 102 -13.96 -2.63 -4.44
N LEU A 103 -14.49 -2.53 -3.21
CA LEU A 103 -15.22 -3.61 -2.55
C LEU A 103 -16.51 -4.00 -3.28
N SER A 104 -17.13 -3.06 -4.00
CA SER A 104 -18.33 -3.34 -4.80
C SER A 104 -18.04 -4.07 -6.11
N LYS A 105 -16.87 -3.82 -6.72
CA LYS A 105 -16.52 -4.30 -8.06
C LYS A 105 -15.65 -5.56 -8.05
N PHE A 106 -14.80 -5.73 -7.04
CA PHE A 106 -13.85 -6.84 -6.95
C PHE A 106 -14.15 -7.75 -5.78
N LYS A 107 -13.91 -9.05 -5.98
CA LYS A 107 -13.84 -9.98 -4.86
C LYS A 107 -12.52 -9.75 -4.14
N ILE A 108 -12.59 -9.46 -2.84
CA ILE A 108 -11.42 -9.30 -1.96
C ILE A 108 -11.35 -10.53 -1.05
N GLU A 109 -10.16 -11.11 -0.88
CA GLU A 109 -9.97 -12.22 0.05
C GLU A 109 -9.59 -11.75 1.45
N ASN A 110 -8.61 -10.85 1.53
CA ASN A 110 -8.09 -10.33 2.79
C ASN A 110 -8.04 -8.80 2.75
N ILE A 111 -8.49 -8.17 3.81
CA ILE A 111 -8.32 -6.74 4.06
C ILE A 111 -7.33 -6.60 5.22
N LEU A 112 -6.23 -5.91 4.97
CA LEU A 112 -5.16 -5.69 5.95
C LEU A 112 -5.25 -4.26 6.46
N VAL A 113 -5.29 -4.10 7.77
CA VAL A 113 -5.36 -2.80 8.45
C VAL A 113 -4.32 -2.76 9.58
N PRO A 114 -3.86 -1.58 10.00
CA PRO A 114 -3.02 -1.46 11.18
C PRO A 114 -3.81 -1.82 12.46
N LEU A 115 -3.12 -2.35 13.46
CA LEU A 115 -3.68 -2.46 14.80
C LEU A 115 -3.76 -1.06 15.42
N ILE A 116 -4.98 -0.57 15.62
CA ILE A 116 -5.28 0.71 16.27
C ILE A 116 -6.29 0.43 17.39
N ASP A 117 -6.04 0.91 18.60
CA ASP A 117 -7.02 0.78 19.67
C ASP A 117 -8.31 1.53 19.36
N ASP A 118 -9.45 0.94 19.71
CA ASP A 118 -10.80 1.47 19.37
C ASP A 118 -11.00 2.95 19.72
N GLU A 119 -10.31 3.45 20.76
CA GLU A 119 -10.42 4.84 21.22
C GLU A 119 -9.74 5.85 20.28
N TYR A 120 -8.79 5.37 19.42
CA TYR A 120 -8.08 6.21 18.44
C TYR A 120 -8.68 6.11 17.05
N ILE A 121 -9.59 5.15 16.80
CA ILE A 121 -10.26 5.03 15.49
C ILE A 121 -11.25 6.19 15.32
N PRO A 122 -11.14 6.98 14.24
CA PRO A 122 -12.01 8.14 14.04
C PRO A 122 -13.48 7.75 13.88
N ASP A 123 -14.38 8.47 14.57
CA ASP A 123 -15.83 8.31 14.43
C ASP A 123 -16.39 9.11 13.22
N THR A 124 -15.73 8.97 12.04
CA THR A 124 -16.13 9.62 10.80
C THR A 124 -17.01 8.72 9.95
N THR A 125 -17.82 9.32 9.06
CA THR A 125 -18.68 8.56 8.16
C THR A 125 -17.87 7.65 7.22
N ILE A 126 -16.71 8.11 6.75
CA ILE A 126 -15.87 7.34 5.82
C ILE A 126 -15.31 6.08 6.49
N VAL A 127 -14.84 6.20 7.71
CA VAL A 127 -14.32 5.06 8.49
C VAL A 127 -15.42 4.06 8.82
N LYS A 128 -16.61 4.54 9.22
CA LYS A 128 -17.77 3.67 9.47
C LYS A 128 -18.17 2.91 8.21
N ASN A 129 -18.28 3.61 7.07
CA ASN A 129 -18.63 2.99 5.80
C ASN A 129 -17.58 1.97 5.38
N PHE A 130 -16.31 2.25 5.58
CA PHE A 130 -15.22 1.31 5.28
C PHE A 130 -15.42 0.00 6.04
N TYR A 131 -15.55 0.03 7.37
CA TYR A 131 -15.72 -1.18 8.17
C TYR A 131 -17.04 -1.92 7.86
N GLU A 132 -18.14 -1.19 7.63
CA GLU A 132 -19.42 -1.79 7.22
C GLU A 132 -19.31 -2.49 5.85
N ASN A 133 -18.63 -1.88 4.88
CA ASN A 133 -18.46 -2.46 3.55
C ASN A 133 -17.47 -3.63 3.57
N ALA A 134 -16.42 -3.56 4.38
CA ALA A 134 -15.50 -4.65 4.63
C ALA A 134 -16.24 -5.88 5.21
N GLU A 135 -17.09 -5.69 6.21
CA GLU A 135 -17.92 -6.77 6.78
C GLU A 135 -18.88 -7.36 5.73
N LYS A 136 -19.57 -6.51 4.96
CA LYS A 136 -20.52 -6.94 3.91
C LYS A 136 -19.83 -7.69 2.77
N SER A 137 -18.58 -7.38 2.46
CA SER A 137 -17.81 -8.04 1.39
C SER A 137 -17.52 -9.51 1.69
N GLY A 138 -17.50 -9.88 2.97
CA GLY A 138 -17.11 -11.20 3.43
C GLY A 138 -15.60 -11.46 3.37
N ALA A 139 -14.78 -10.44 3.07
CA ALA A 139 -13.33 -10.53 3.14
C ALA A 139 -12.86 -10.69 4.59
N LYS A 140 -11.72 -11.34 4.77
CA LYS A 140 -11.11 -11.50 6.09
C LYS A 140 -10.41 -10.21 6.49
N LEU A 141 -10.90 -9.51 7.51
CA LEU A 141 -10.22 -8.36 8.09
C LEU A 141 -9.11 -8.82 9.03
N ILE A 142 -7.88 -8.32 8.83
CA ILE A 142 -6.68 -8.72 9.56
C ILE A 142 -5.97 -7.47 10.06
N GLU A 143 -5.85 -7.35 11.38
CA GLU A 143 -5.05 -6.30 12.02
C GLU A 143 -3.59 -6.72 12.10
N LEU A 144 -2.68 -5.83 11.73
CA LEU A 144 -1.25 -6.09 11.64
C LEU A 144 -0.43 -5.12 12.48
N THR A 145 0.72 -5.62 12.94
CA THR A 145 1.75 -4.84 13.62
C THR A 145 3.13 -5.19 13.08
N ALA A 146 4.11 -4.39 13.45
CA ALA A 146 5.51 -4.59 13.10
C ALA A 146 6.01 -6.01 13.38
N GLY A 147 6.79 -6.55 12.43
CA GLY A 147 7.35 -7.89 12.50
C GLY A 147 6.42 -9.01 12.00
N THR A 148 5.18 -8.70 11.61
CA THR A 148 4.25 -9.70 11.08
C THR A 148 4.60 -10.06 9.64
N ALA A 149 4.84 -11.35 9.37
CA ALA A 149 4.93 -11.87 8.02
C ALA A 149 3.52 -11.97 7.43
N VAL A 150 3.26 -11.20 6.37
CA VAL A 150 1.97 -11.15 5.66
C VAL A 150 1.90 -12.24 4.60
N ILE A 151 2.96 -12.35 3.82
CA ILE A 151 3.13 -13.37 2.77
C ILE A 151 4.53 -13.93 2.88
N GLU A 152 4.65 -15.27 2.82
CA GLU A 152 5.93 -15.97 2.67
C GLU A 152 5.82 -16.98 1.55
N LYS A 153 6.55 -16.74 0.48
CA LYS A 153 6.69 -17.61 -0.70
C LYS A 153 8.18 -17.78 -1.04
N ASP A 154 8.51 -18.71 -1.89
CA ASP A 154 9.90 -18.96 -2.29
C ASP A 154 10.52 -17.76 -2.99
N ASP A 155 9.75 -17.08 -3.88
CA ASP A 155 10.22 -15.98 -4.71
C ASP A 155 9.95 -14.59 -4.11
N TYR A 156 9.05 -14.47 -3.15
CA TYR A 156 8.73 -13.18 -2.54
C TYR A 156 8.18 -13.29 -1.12
N ARG A 157 8.37 -12.21 -0.37
CA ARG A 157 7.88 -12.02 0.99
C ARG A 157 7.30 -10.63 1.16
N VAL A 158 6.27 -10.52 1.98
CA VAL A 158 5.72 -9.24 2.46
C VAL A 158 5.72 -9.24 3.98
N THR A 159 6.32 -8.22 4.59
CA THR A 159 6.42 -8.07 6.03
C THR A 159 5.91 -6.70 6.46
N ALA A 160 5.10 -6.64 7.49
CA ALA A 160 4.70 -5.39 8.14
C ALA A 160 5.86 -4.87 9.02
N LEU A 161 6.24 -3.61 8.85
CA LEU A 161 7.28 -2.93 9.62
C LEU A 161 6.73 -1.95 10.66
N ALA A 162 5.49 -1.49 10.49
CA ALA A 162 4.75 -0.61 11.38
C ALA A 162 3.24 -0.92 11.30
N PRO A 163 2.43 -0.48 12.29
CA PRO A 163 2.84 0.18 13.53
C PRO A 163 3.46 -0.78 14.53
N ALA A 164 4.22 -0.26 15.50
CA ALA A 164 4.70 -1.06 16.63
C ALA A 164 3.52 -1.56 17.47
N SER A 165 3.59 -2.78 17.99
CA SER A 165 2.47 -3.38 18.74
C SER A 165 2.16 -2.70 20.08
N ASP A 166 3.10 -1.90 20.60
CA ASP A 166 3.00 -1.11 21.83
C ASP A 166 2.86 0.39 21.57
N ALA A 167 2.66 0.79 20.30
CA ALA A 167 2.62 2.19 19.91
C ALA A 167 1.35 2.91 20.38
N ILE A 168 1.54 4.14 20.83
CA ILE A 168 0.47 5.12 21.09
C ILE A 168 0.89 6.41 20.41
N TYR A 169 0.30 6.67 19.26
CA TYR A 169 0.60 7.87 18.49
C TYR A 169 -0.49 8.94 18.67
N SER A 170 -0.10 10.18 18.56
CA SER A 170 -1.03 11.33 18.60
C SER A 170 -1.66 11.63 17.24
N ASP A 171 -1.06 11.13 16.16
CA ASP A 171 -1.54 11.30 14.79
C ASP A 171 -1.83 9.94 14.15
N LEU A 172 -2.90 9.88 13.37
CA LEU A 172 -3.31 8.67 12.66
C LEU A 172 -2.33 8.27 11.56
N ASN A 173 -1.61 9.23 11.00
CA ASN A 173 -0.56 8.98 10.01
C ASN A 173 0.49 8.01 10.54
N ASP A 174 0.86 8.14 11.82
CA ASP A 174 1.87 7.29 12.44
C ASP A 174 1.41 5.85 12.68
N TYR A 175 0.10 5.60 12.65
CA TYR A 175 -0.44 4.24 12.63
C TYR A 175 -0.39 3.60 11.23
N SER A 176 0.15 4.26 10.22
CA SER A 176 0.27 3.69 8.88
C SER A 176 0.89 2.30 8.90
N LEU A 177 0.22 1.36 8.24
CA LEU A 177 0.77 0.03 7.99
C LEU A 177 1.90 0.16 6.96
N VAL A 178 3.13 0.07 7.44
CA VAL A 178 4.33 0.08 6.59
C VAL A 178 4.64 -1.34 6.15
N LEU A 179 4.79 -1.54 4.84
CA LEU A 179 5.11 -2.85 4.27
C LEU A 179 6.47 -2.85 3.59
N LEU A 180 7.25 -3.90 3.87
CA LEU A 180 8.45 -4.25 3.10
C LEU A 180 8.12 -5.46 2.22
N VAL A 181 8.24 -5.28 0.92
CA VAL A 181 8.08 -6.31 -0.08
C VAL A 181 9.45 -6.71 -0.59
N THR A 182 9.82 -7.96 -0.40
CA THR A 182 11.03 -8.55 -1.03
C THR A 182 10.57 -9.45 -2.15
N CYS A 183 11.06 -9.23 -3.37
CA CYS A 183 10.80 -10.12 -4.50
C CYS A 183 12.11 -10.36 -5.24
N TYR A 184 12.51 -11.63 -5.30
CA TYR A 184 13.85 -12.02 -5.75
C TYR A 184 14.93 -11.24 -4.99
N THR A 185 15.73 -10.45 -5.72
CA THR A 185 16.81 -9.62 -5.17
C THR A 185 16.40 -8.17 -4.92
N ASN A 186 15.15 -7.80 -5.17
CA ASN A 186 14.67 -6.43 -5.04
C ASN A 186 13.82 -6.24 -3.79
N THR A 187 13.88 -5.05 -3.22
CA THR A 187 13.08 -4.66 -2.05
C THR A 187 12.32 -3.35 -2.32
N LEU A 188 11.04 -3.35 -1.97
CA LEU A 188 10.16 -2.19 -2.10
C LEU A 188 9.53 -1.90 -0.73
N MET A 189 9.56 -0.63 -0.33
CA MET A 189 8.93 -0.18 0.92
C MET A 189 7.76 0.76 0.62
N PHE A 190 6.62 0.46 1.23
CA PHE A 190 5.39 1.27 1.18
C PHE A 190 5.12 1.80 2.57
N THR A 191 5.18 3.11 2.76
CA THR A 191 5.16 3.74 4.09
C THR A 191 3.80 4.34 4.46
N GLY A 192 2.82 4.34 3.53
CA GLY A 192 1.61 5.13 3.73
C GLY A 192 1.98 6.57 4.07
N ASP A 193 1.42 7.09 5.14
CA ASP A 193 1.71 8.43 5.65
C ASP A 193 2.51 8.43 6.96
N ALA A 194 3.24 7.33 7.24
CA ALA A 194 4.12 7.24 8.40
C ALA A 194 5.05 8.45 8.49
N GLU A 195 5.08 9.08 9.66
CA GLU A 195 5.92 10.23 9.98
C GLU A 195 7.03 9.83 10.97
N MET A 196 7.77 10.82 11.47
CA MET A 196 8.92 10.62 12.34
C MET A 196 8.66 9.68 13.54
N PRO A 197 7.54 9.72 14.28
CA PRO A 197 7.31 8.79 15.40
C PRO A 197 7.29 7.32 14.97
N SER A 198 6.60 7.00 13.87
CA SER A 198 6.56 5.66 13.30
C SER A 198 7.93 5.22 12.77
N GLU A 199 8.66 6.13 12.09
CA GLU A 199 10.02 5.87 11.58
C GLU A 199 11.00 5.55 12.72
N LEU A 200 10.91 6.27 13.84
CA LEU A 200 11.73 6.02 15.04
C LEU A 200 11.41 4.66 15.67
N ASP A 201 10.15 4.26 15.69
CA ASP A 201 9.75 2.96 16.22
C ASP A 201 10.26 1.80 15.36
N MET A 202 10.22 1.91 14.03
CA MET A 202 10.82 0.92 13.13
C MET A 202 12.33 0.76 13.39
N GLN A 203 13.04 1.85 13.64
CA GLN A 203 14.47 1.85 14.01
C GLN A 203 14.69 1.26 15.41
N ARG A 204 13.85 1.65 16.40
CA ARG A 204 13.88 1.11 17.77
C ARG A 204 13.72 -0.40 17.80
N LEU A 205 12.84 -0.92 16.96
CA LEU A 205 12.60 -2.37 16.82
C LEU A 205 13.73 -3.10 16.09
N ASN A 206 14.73 -2.36 15.58
CA ASN A 206 15.87 -2.89 14.84
C ASN A 206 15.45 -3.78 13.65
N LEU A 207 14.40 -3.36 12.95
CA LEU A 207 13.92 -4.03 11.76
C LEU A 207 14.86 -3.77 10.58
N ASN A 208 14.88 -4.68 9.60
CA ASN A 208 15.56 -4.41 8.34
C ASN A 208 14.73 -3.39 7.55
N LEU A 209 15.30 -2.21 7.31
CA LEU A 209 14.65 -1.12 6.57
C LEU A 209 15.23 -0.93 5.16
N ASP A 210 16.28 -1.68 4.77
CA ASP A 210 16.89 -1.54 3.45
C ASP A 210 15.88 -1.82 2.33
N ALA A 211 15.74 -0.86 1.41
CA ALA A 211 14.82 -0.98 0.28
C ALA A 211 15.34 -0.27 -0.97
N ASP A 212 15.29 -0.96 -2.10
CA ASP A 212 15.69 -0.42 -3.41
C ASP A 212 14.74 0.67 -3.90
N ILE A 213 13.44 0.50 -3.63
CA ILE A 213 12.38 1.41 -4.06
C ILE A 213 11.58 1.82 -2.82
N LEU A 214 11.47 3.12 -2.59
CA LEU A 214 10.70 3.71 -1.50
C LEU A 214 9.47 4.45 -2.06
N LYS A 215 8.25 4.07 -1.64
CA LYS A 215 7.11 4.97 -1.68
C LYS A 215 7.27 5.93 -0.50
N VAL A 216 7.54 7.19 -0.81
CA VAL A 216 7.81 8.25 0.17
C VAL A 216 6.59 8.51 1.04
N GLY A 217 6.80 8.66 2.34
CA GLY A 217 5.75 8.87 3.32
C GLY A 217 5.02 10.20 3.14
N HIS A 218 3.73 10.19 3.44
CA HIS A 218 2.85 11.35 3.55
C HIS A 218 3.01 12.34 2.38
N HIS A 219 2.98 11.81 1.16
CA HIS A 219 3.07 12.57 -0.10
C HIS A 219 4.28 13.50 -0.20
N GLY A 220 5.34 13.24 0.58
CA GLY A 220 6.50 14.12 0.70
C GLY A 220 6.30 15.29 1.67
N SER A 221 5.56 15.08 2.75
CA SER A 221 5.47 16.00 3.90
C SER A 221 6.85 16.26 4.52
N GLU A 222 7.03 17.43 5.12
CA GLU A 222 8.23 17.76 5.89
C GLU A 222 8.41 16.90 7.15
N ASN A 223 7.30 16.33 7.68
CA ASN A 223 7.29 15.52 8.89
C ASN A 223 7.66 14.05 8.66
N SER A 224 7.66 13.58 7.40
CA SER A 224 7.99 12.21 7.03
C SER A 224 9.35 12.10 6.34
N SER A 225 9.82 10.87 6.16
CA SER A 225 11.08 10.60 5.47
C SER A 225 12.26 11.37 6.06
N THR A 226 12.47 11.18 7.38
CA THR A 226 13.57 11.81 8.12
C THR A 226 14.91 11.41 7.56
N GLU A 227 15.95 12.22 7.82
CA GLU A 227 17.32 11.94 7.34
C GLU A 227 17.83 10.60 7.85
N GLU A 228 17.57 10.28 9.11
CA GLU A 228 17.96 9.02 9.75
C GLU A 228 17.24 7.82 9.12
N PHE A 229 15.94 7.94 8.88
CA PHE A 229 15.14 6.92 8.22
C PHE A 229 15.61 6.69 6.79
N LEU A 230 15.78 7.76 6.01
CA LEU A 230 16.25 7.67 4.63
C LEU A 230 17.65 7.05 4.51
N LYS A 231 18.55 7.32 5.47
CA LYS A 231 19.86 6.65 5.53
C LYS A 231 19.74 5.15 5.81
N ALA A 232 18.76 4.75 6.65
CA ALA A 232 18.52 3.35 6.96
C ALA A 232 17.87 2.61 5.80
N VAL A 233 16.95 3.26 5.06
CA VAL A 233 16.28 2.70 3.88
C VAL A 233 17.22 2.66 2.67
N SER A 234 18.03 3.71 2.46
CA SER A 234 19.02 3.83 1.38
C SER A 234 18.47 3.56 -0.04
N PRO A 235 17.32 4.15 -0.42
CA PRO A 235 16.63 3.79 -1.65
C PRO A 235 17.38 4.27 -2.89
N LYS A 236 17.43 3.44 -3.93
CA LYS A 236 17.92 3.82 -5.28
C LYS A 236 16.89 4.69 -6.01
N VAL A 237 15.61 4.39 -5.76
CA VAL A 237 14.46 5.10 -6.34
C VAL A 237 13.46 5.46 -5.24
N SER A 238 12.95 6.68 -5.29
CA SER A 238 11.88 7.17 -4.41
C SER A 238 10.69 7.62 -5.25
N VAL A 239 9.51 7.13 -4.94
CA VAL A 239 8.27 7.51 -5.62
C VAL A 239 7.42 8.34 -4.66
N ILE A 240 6.97 9.51 -5.12
CA ILE A 240 6.10 10.41 -4.37
C ILE A 240 4.74 10.43 -5.08
N SER A 241 3.69 9.94 -4.42
CA SER A 241 2.31 10.17 -4.84
C SER A 241 1.88 11.55 -4.36
N SER A 242 1.53 12.44 -5.26
CA SER A 242 1.08 13.79 -4.93
C SER A 242 0.30 14.40 -6.10
N GLY A 243 -0.62 15.31 -5.80
CA GLY A 243 -1.42 16.00 -6.80
C GLY A 243 -0.79 17.31 -7.26
N ALA A 244 -0.84 17.59 -8.56
CA ALA A 244 -0.37 18.83 -9.10
C ALA A 244 -1.13 20.03 -8.50
N GLY A 245 -0.39 21.01 -7.98
CA GLY A 245 -0.97 22.21 -7.38
C GLY A 245 -1.79 21.97 -6.11
N ASN A 246 -1.51 20.87 -5.38
CA ASN A 246 -2.22 20.54 -4.15
C ASN A 246 -2.11 21.65 -3.08
N LYS A 247 -3.12 21.74 -2.25
CA LYS A 247 -3.23 22.79 -1.21
C LYS A 247 -2.25 22.65 -0.04
N TYR A 248 -1.62 21.48 0.10
CA TYR A 248 -0.70 21.17 1.20
C TYR A 248 0.74 21.59 0.90
N GLY A 249 1.06 21.88 -0.37
CA GLY A 249 2.41 22.19 -0.81
C GLY A 249 3.33 20.96 -0.86
N HIS A 250 2.75 19.76 -0.96
CA HIS A 250 3.50 18.51 -1.08
C HIS A 250 3.86 18.20 -2.54
N PRO A 251 5.05 17.59 -2.79
CA PRO A 251 6.11 17.40 -1.81
C PRO A 251 6.75 18.73 -1.40
N THR A 252 7.11 18.83 -0.13
CA THR A 252 7.78 20.02 0.43
C THR A 252 9.23 20.11 -0.04
N ALA A 253 9.78 21.32 -0.03
CA ALA A 253 11.19 21.52 -0.37
C ALA A 253 12.12 20.74 0.60
N ASP A 254 11.76 20.66 1.88
CA ASP A 254 12.55 19.93 2.88
C ASP A 254 12.60 18.42 2.60
N ALA A 255 11.47 17.82 2.25
CA ALA A 255 11.43 16.39 1.85
C ALA A 255 12.28 16.16 0.58
N LEU A 256 12.13 17.01 -0.44
CA LEU A 256 12.93 16.89 -1.67
C LEU A 256 14.42 17.06 -1.42
N ASN A 257 14.82 18.01 -0.56
CA ASN A 257 16.22 18.21 -0.19
C ASN A 257 16.81 17.00 0.54
N ARG A 258 16.05 16.34 1.43
CA ARG A 258 16.50 15.11 2.12
C ARG A 258 16.69 13.94 1.13
N LEU A 259 15.77 13.79 0.18
CA LEU A 259 15.89 12.78 -0.88
C LEU A 259 17.08 13.05 -1.80
N ASP A 260 17.31 14.30 -2.21
CA ASP A 260 18.47 14.70 -3.01
C ASP A 260 19.78 14.44 -2.26
N ALA A 261 19.83 14.72 -0.97
CA ALA A 261 21.02 14.54 -0.14
C ALA A 261 21.51 13.08 -0.06
N ILE A 262 20.61 12.10 -0.19
CA ILE A 262 20.97 10.67 -0.24
C ILE A 262 21.18 10.17 -1.68
N GLY A 263 20.96 11.00 -2.69
CA GLY A 263 21.21 10.67 -4.10
C GLY A 263 20.21 9.69 -4.70
N THR A 264 19.02 9.53 -4.14
CA THR A 264 17.95 8.69 -4.70
C THR A 264 17.34 9.35 -5.95
N LYS A 265 16.94 8.54 -6.94
CA LYS A 265 16.22 9.05 -8.11
C LYS A 265 14.75 9.22 -7.75
N VAL A 266 14.25 10.45 -7.77
CA VAL A 266 12.87 10.77 -7.41
C VAL A 266 11.97 10.77 -8.65
N TYR A 267 10.83 10.06 -8.53
CA TYR A 267 9.70 10.14 -9.45
C TYR A 267 8.48 10.66 -8.68
N ARG A 268 7.70 11.55 -9.32
CA ARG A 268 6.50 12.16 -8.73
C ARG A 268 5.32 11.90 -9.65
N THR A 269 4.20 11.43 -9.11
CA THR A 269 3.01 11.14 -9.92
C THR A 269 2.43 12.39 -10.55
N ASP A 270 2.50 13.55 -9.90
CA ASP A 270 2.01 14.83 -10.44
C ASP A 270 2.77 15.34 -11.68
N THR A 271 3.95 14.79 -11.97
CA THR A 271 4.77 15.18 -13.13
C THR A 271 5.07 14.03 -14.08
N ALA A 272 5.09 12.81 -13.59
CA ALA A 272 5.42 11.61 -14.37
C ALA A 272 4.17 10.78 -14.74
N GLY A 273 3.00 11.13 -14.19
CA GLY A 273 1.83 10.25 -14.24
C GLY A 273 2.05 8.99 -13.40
N THR A 274 1.36 7.91 -13.70
CA THR A 274 1.56 6.63 -13.04
C THR A 274 3.00 6.13 -13.24
N VAL A 275 3.66 5.78 -12.12
CA VAL A 275 5.02 5.21 -12.11
C VAL A 275 4.90 3.69 -12.01
N ILE A 276 5.65 2.96 -12.84
CA ILE A 276 5.60 1.51 -12.94
C ILE A 276 7.00 0.95 -12.69
N ALA A 277 7.14 0.12 -11.66
CA ALA A 277 8.37 -0.61 -11.37
C ALA A 277 8.20 -2.09 -11.73
N LYS A 278 9.09 -2.63 -12.57
CA LYS A 278 9.16 -4.06 -12.89
C LYS A 278 10.42 -4.64 -12.28
N CYS A 279 10.25 -5.55 -11.32
CA CYS A 279 11.34 -6.12 -10.51
C CYS A 279 11.61 -7.56 -10.93
N TYR A 280 12.76 -7.80 -11.54
CA TYR A 280 13.24 -9.10 -12.03
C TYR A 280 14.28 -9.69 -11.07
N ASP A 281 14.65 -10.93 -11.28
CA ASP A 281 15.86 -11.43 -10.62
C ASP A 281 17.10 -10.66 -11.14
N GLY A 282 17.80 -10.01 -10.21
CA GLY A 282 19.01 -9.20 -10.49
C GLY A 282 18.78 -7.71 -10.76
N GLY A 283 17.56 -7.17 -10.65
CA GLY A 283 17.31 -5.73 -10.75
C GLY A 283 15.91 -5.32 -11.12
N PHE A 284 15.72 -4.03 -11.35
CA PHE A 284 14.41 -3.49 -11.70
C PHE A 284 14.51 -2.39 -12.79
N ASN A 285 13.39 -2.15 -13.46
CA ASN A 285 13.20 -1.07 -14.41
C ASN A 285 12.06 -0.16 -13.93
N ILE A 286 12.18 1.14 -14.21
CA ILE A 286 11.12 2.12 -13.95
C ILE A 286 10.63 2.69 -15.28
N GLU A 287 9.32 2.66 -15.48
CA GLU A 287 8.59 3.27 -16.59
C GLU A 287 7.60 4.29 -16.04
N THR A 288 7.22 5.28 -16.82
CA THR A 288 6.17 6.25 -16.45
C THR A 288 5.16 6.38 -17.58
N THR A 289 3.91 6.74 -17.26
CA THR A 289 2.90 6.91 -18.31
C THR A 289 3.20 8.11 -19.21
N THR A 290 3.95 9.10 -18.72
CA THR A 290 4.42 10.23 -19.53
C THR A 290 5.45 9.79 -20.57
N ASP A 291 6.39 8.91 -20.21
CA ASP A 291 7.39 8.36 -21.14
C ASP A 291 6.71 7.51 -22.23
N ILE A 292 5.75 6.66 -21.84
CA ILE A 292 4.98 5.81 -22.77
C ILE A 292 4.23 6.67 -23.80
N CYS A 293 3.65 7.81 -23.39
CA CYS A 293 2.97 8.75 -24.30
C CYS A 293 3.93 9.41 -25.28
N LEU A 294 5.16 9.71 -24.88
CA LEU A 294 6.18 10.33 -25.75
C LEU A 294 6.71 9.37 -26.81
N ASP A 295 6.74 8.06 -26.53
CA ASP A 295 7.17 7.01 -27.47
C ASP A 295 6.12 6.65 -28.54
N GLY A 296 4.98 7.32 -28.57
CA GLY A 296 4.00 7.28 -29.67
C GLY A 296 2.96 6.15 -29.58
N GLU A 297 2.87 5.43 -28.48
CA GLU A 297 1.78 4.49 -28.23
C GLU A 297 0.55 5.21 -27.65
N HIS A 298 -0.16 5.96 -28.49
CA HIS A 298 -1.51 6.41 -28.17
C HIS A 298 -2.44 5.20 -28.13
N ARG A 299 -2.74 4.69 -26.95
CA ARG A 299 -3.94 3.86 -26.78
C ARG A 299 -5.16 4.77 -26.93
N LYS A 300 -5.83 4.61 -28.07
CA LYS A 300 -7.16 5.17 -28.34
C LYS A 300 -8.22 4.39 -27.60
#